data_d893c1ea5e6302c08c4914cd93108c6d
#
_entry.id   d893c1ea5e6302c08c4914cd93108c6d
#
_cell.length_a   1.000
_cell.length_b   1.000
_cell.length_c   1.000
_cell.angle_alpha   90.00
_cell.angle_beta   90.00
_cell.angle_gamma   90.00
#
_symmetry.space_group_name_H-M   'P 1'
#
loop_
_entity.id
_entity.type
_entity.pdbx_description
1 polymer ?
#
loop_
_entity_poly.entity_id
_entity_poly.type
_entity_poly.pdbx_seq_one_letter_code
_entity_poly.pdbx_strand_id
1 'polypeptide(L)'
;MSKTHPIVQKMLEGDELTRWLGCEIIESKEGYCKLKMVVRKEMANGFLIAHGGISFSLADSAIAFAANAHGRHAVSLNTSIRHLKPILVGDTLIAEAKVTNLSHKIVSVDASIFNGDGKVVADLQATGYRKSEQW
;
A
#
# COMPACT_ATOMS: atom_id res chain seq x y z
N MET A 1 -21.22 -6.95 -5.42
CA MET A 1 -20.69 -6.94 -4.04
C MET A 1 -19.35 -6.26 -4.01
N SER A 2 -19.13 -5.43 -3.00
CA SER A 2 -17.84 -4.77 -2.82
C SER A 2 -16.80 -5.78 -2.33
N LYS A 3 -15.59 -5.74 -2.90
CA LYS A 3 -14.43 -6.50 -2.41
C LYS A 3 -13.62 -5.68 -1.40
N THR A 4 -14.17 -4.58 -0.93
CA THR A 4 -13.52 -3.69 0.02
C THR A 4 -13.97 -4.03 1.43
N HIS A 5 -13.02 -4.32 2.31
CA HIS A 5 -13.28 -4.54 3.72
C HIS A 5 -13.84 -3.26 4.35
N PRO A 6 -14.86 -3.34 5.23
CA PRO A 6 -15.47 -2.15 5.84
C PRO A 6 -14.48 -1.22 6.55
N ILE A 7 -13.49 -1.77 7.25
CA ILE A 7 -12.45 -0.95 7.90
C ILE A 7 -11.62 -0.19 6.87
N VAL A 8 -11.25 -0.84 5.77
CA VAL A 8 -10.48 -0.21 4.69
C VAL A 8 -11.30 0.92 4.05
N GLN A 9 -12.59 0.70 3.83
CA GLN A 9 -13.47 1.74 3.32
C GLN A 9 -13.50 2.96 4.24
N LYS A 10 -13.60 2.73 5.54
CA LYS A 10 -13.60 3.79 6.55
C LYS A 10 -12.27 4.55 6.56
N MET A 11 -11.16 3.85 6.49
CA MET A 11 -9.84 4.47 6.43
C MET A 11 -9.68 5.34 5.17
N LEU A 12 -10.11 4.82 4.03
CA LEU A 12 -9.99 5.51 2.75
C LEU A 12 -10.75 6.83 2.74
N GLU A 13 -11.89 6.91 3.42
CA GLU A 13 -12.70 8.12 3.49
C GLU A 13 -11.94 9.30 4.11
N GLY A 14 -11.03 9.04 5.04
CA GLY A 14 -10.19 10.06 5.67
C GLY A 14 -8.78 10.16 5.11
N ASP A 15 -8.44 9.36 4.13
CA ASP A 15 -7.06 9.24 3.62
C ASP A 15 -6.86 10.11 2.38
N GLU A 16 -6.51 11.38 2.62
CA GLU A 16 -6.34 12.36 1.54
C GLU A 16 -5.22 11.97 0.56
N LEU A 17 -4.09 11.46 1.06
CA LEU A 17 -2.97 11.11 0.20
C LEU A 17 -3.30 9.95 -0.73
N THR A 18 -3.87 8.87 -0.19
CA THR A 18 -4.27 7.72 -1.00
C THR A 18 -5.29 8.11 -2.07
N ARG A 19 -6.22 9.01 -1.71
CA ARG A 19 -7.19 9.54 -2.66
C ARG A 19 -6.53 10.42 -3.72
N TRP A 20 -5.56 11.25 -3.33
CA TRP A 20 -4.79 12.06 -4.28
C TRP A 20 -4.00 11.19 -5.26
N LEU A 21 -3.46 10.07 -4.78
CA LEU A 21 -2.78 9.10 -5.66
C LEU A 21 -3.71 8.52 -6.71
N GLY A 22 -5.02 8.58 -6.50
CA GLY A 22 -6.00 8.00 -7.40
C GLY A 22 -6.09 6.49 -7.28
N CYS A 23 -5.81 5.96 -6.08
CA CYS A 23 -5.83 4.52 -5.85
C CYS A 23 -7.24 3.95 -5.97
N GLU A 24 -7.32 2.80 -6.64
CA GLU A 24 -8.51 1.97 -6.69
C GLU A 24 -8.25 0.70 -5.87
N ILE A 25 -9.17 0.36 -4.98
CA ILE A 25 -9.06 -0.87 -4.19
C ILE A 25 -9.58 -2.02 -5.06
N ILE A 26 -8.69 -2.94 -5.41
CA ILE A 26 -9.06 -4.12 -6.19
C ILE A 26 -9.66 -5.16 -5.24
N GLU A 27 -9.01 -5.39 -4.10
CA GLU A 27 -9.46 -6.32 -3.08
C GLU A 27 -8.86 -5.94 -1.75
N SER A 28 -9.64 -6.07 -0.67
CA SER A 28 -9.12 -5.94 0.70
C SER A 28 -9.86 -6.90 1.63
N LYS A 29 -9.10 -7.46 2.55
CA LYS A 29 -9.61 -8.37 3.59
C LYS A 29 -8.61 -8.38 4.75
N GLU A 30 -8.91 -9.09 5.82
CA GLU A 30 -7.97 -9.20 6.93
C GLU A 30 -6.62 -9.71 6.43
N GLY A 31 -5.56 -8.92 6.67
CA GLY A 31 -4.20 -9.29 6.34
C GLY A 31 -3.84 -9.21 4.86
N TYR A 32 -4.69 -8.60 4.01
CA TYR A 32 -4.43 -8.54 2.58
C TYR A 32 -5.04 -7.29 1.96
N CYS A 33 -4.29 -6.64 1.08
CA CYS A 33 -4.82 -5.53 0.29
C CYS A 33 -4.13 -5.44 -1.07
N LYS A 34 -4.93 -5.21 -2.10
CA LYS A 34 -4.46 -5.01 -3.47
C LYS A 34 -5.01 -3.69 -3.99
N LEU A 35 -4.12 -2.79 -4.38
CA LEU A 35 -4.45 -1.46 -4.90
C LEU A 35 -3.94 -1.32 -6.33
N LYS A 36 -4.61 -0.47 -7.08
CA LYS A 36 -4.23 -0.09 -8.45
C LYS A 36 -4.09 1.42 -8.54
N MET A 37 -3.09 1.88 -9.28
CA MET A 37 -2.85 3.31 -9.50
C MET A 37 -2.22 3.53 -10.87
N VAL A 38 -2.53 4.65 -11.52
CA VAL A 38 -1.84 5.10 -12.74
C VAL A 38 -0.88 6.22 -12.36
N VAL A 39 0.36 6.15 -12.84
CA VAL A 39 1.38 7.18 -12.58
C VAL A 39 1.10 8.40 -13.45
N ARG A 40 0.86 9.55 -12.80
CA ARG A 40 0.59 10.81 -13.48
C ARG A 40 1.87 11.63 -13.61
N LYS A 41 1.86 12.61 -14.52
CA LYS A 41 3.00 13.48 -14.78
C LYS A 41 3.52 14.20 -13.52
N GLU A 42 2.62 14.67 -12.66
CA GLU A 42 2.99 15.38 -11.42
C GLU A 42 3.65 14.49 -10.37
N MET A 43 3.70 13.18 -10.61
CA MET A 43 4.39 12.21 -9.75
C MET A 43 5.83 11.95 -10.17
N ALA A 44 6.29 12.60 -11.25
CA ALA A 44 7.63 12.38 -11.79
C ALA A 44 8.69 13.13 -10.98
N ASN A 45 9.88 12.55 -10.94
CA ASN A 45 11.08 13.19 -10.38
C ASN A 45 11.90 13.91 -11.47
N GLY A 46 13.09 14.39 -11.11
CA GLY A 46 13.99 15.07 -12.04
C GLY A 46 14.52 14.21 -13.18
N PHE A 47 14.40 12.90 -13.10
CA PHE A 47 14.74 11.96 -14.17
C PHE A 47 13.57 11.66 -15.09
N LEU A 48 12.41 12.29 -14.89
CA LEU A 48 11.18 12.10 -15.66
C LEU A 48 10.57 10.69 -15.49
N ILE A 49 10.89 10.02 -14.40
CA ILE A 49 10.27 8.77 -13.98
C ILE A 49 9.55 8.98 -12.66
N ALA A 50 8.72 8.03 -12.24
CA ALA A 50 8.00 8.17 -10.98
C ALA A 50 8.96 8.39 -9.81
N HIS A 51 8.67 9.38 -8.98
CA HIS A 51 9.43 9.62 -7.75
C HIS A 51 9.32 8.41 -6.83
N GLY A 52 10.44 8.04 -6.17
CA GLY A 52 10.45 6.91 -5.23
C GLY A 52 9.45 7.05 -4.10
N GLY A 53 9.09 8.28 -3.71
CA GLY A 53 8.04 8.53 -2.74
C GLY A 53 6.65 8.11 -3.21
N ILE A 54 6.41 8.06 -4.51
CA ILE A 54 5.11 7.62 -5.07
C ILE A 54 4.92 6.12 -4.89
N SER A 55 5.90 5.33 -5.29
CA SER A 55 5.84 3.88 -5.10
C SER A 55 5.79 3.52 -3.61
N PHE A 56 6.56 4.23 -2.79
CA PHE A 56 6.53 4.06 -1.33
C PHE A 56 5.13 4.33 -0.79
N SER A 57 4.53 5.48 -1.13
CA SER A 57 3.21 5.86 -0.61
C SER A 57 2.11 4.89 -1.04
N LEU A 58 2.14 4.43 -2.28
CA LEU A 58 1.19 3.44 -2.78
C LEU A 58 1.25 2.15 -1.96
N ALA A 59 2.44 1.60 -1.79
CA ALA A 59 2.63 0.37 -1.04
C ALA A 59 2.34 0.56 0.45
N ASP A 60 2.71 1.71 1.02
CA ASP A 60 2.45 2.02 2.42
C ASP A 60 0.95 2.04 2.72
N SER A 61 0.15 2.57 1.79
CA SER A 61 -1.32 2.52 1.91
C SER A 61 -1.83 1.08 1.90
N ALA A 62 -1.34 0.24 0.98
CA ALA A 62 -1.73 -1.16 0.93
C ALA A 62 -1.35 -1.90 2.21
N ILE A 63 -0.16 -1.62 2.75
CA ILE A 63 0.33 -2.19 4.00
C ILE A 63 -0.59 -1.79 5.16
N ALA A 64 -0.90 -0.50 5.27
CA ALA A 64 -1.78 0.00 6.33
C ALA A 64 -3.17 -0.63 6.26
N PHE A 65 -3.73 -0.74 5.08
CA PHE A 65 -5.06 -1.35 4.91
C PHE A 65 -5.05 -2.84 5.30
N ALA A 66 -4.05 -3.58 4.85
CA ALA A 66 -3.93 -5.00 5.18
C ALA A 66 -3.80 -5.22 6.70
N ALA A 67 -2.97 -4.42 7.37
CA ALA A 67 -2.74 -4.54 8.81
C ALA A 67 -3.96 -4.14 9.62
N ASN A 68 -4.58 -3.00 9.28
CA ASN A 68 -5.72 -2.48 10.04
C ASN A 68 -7.00 -3.28 9.85
N ALA A 69 -7.13 -4.00 8.74
CA ALA A 69 -8.30 -4.83 8.47
C ALA A 69 -8.44 -6.00 9.47
N HIS A 70 -7.42 -6.26 10.29
CA HIS A 70 -7.51 -7.21 11.40
C HIS A 70 -8.33 -6.68 12.59
N GLY A 71 -8.73 -5.42 12.58
CA GLY A 71 -9.70 -4.88 13.53
C GLY A 71 -9.16 -3.82 14.49
N ARG A 72 -7.88 -3.86 14.84
CA ARG A 72 -7.28 -2.85 15.71
C ARG A 72 -6.46 -1.85 14.92
N HIS A 73 -6.36 -0.63 15.45
CA HIS A 73 -5.48 0.38 14.87
C HIS A 73 -4.05 -0.11 14.87
N ALA A 74 -3.39 -0.01 13.72
CA ALA A 74 -1.98 -0.36 13.57
C ALA A 74 -1.28 0.80 12.87
N VAL A 75 -0.10 1.15 13.37
CA VAL A 75 0.73 2.24 12.83
C VAL A 75 2.12 1.71 12.50
N SER A 76 2.75 2.30 11.49
CA SER A 76 4.08 1.87 11.06
C SER A 76 5.13 2.20 12.10
N LEU A 77 6.02 1.26 12.37
CA LEU A 77 7.24 1.46 13.12
C LEU A 77 8.46 1.55 12.20
N ASN A 78 8.52 0.69 11.21
CA ASN A 78 9.65 0.61 10.30
C ASN A 78 9.17 0.07 8.96
N THR A 79 9.59 0.69 7.87
CA THR A 79 9.29 0.25 6.52
C THR A 79 10.55 0.41 5.67
N SER A 80 10.95 -0.65 4.99
CA SER A 80 12.06 -0.61 4.04
C SER A 80 11.56 -0.92 2.65
N ILE A 81 12.13 -0.27 1.65
CA ILE A 81 11.76 -0.44 0.26
C ILE A 81 13.01 -0.68 -0.58
N ARG A 82 12.90 -1.59 -1.57
CA ARG A 82 13.87 -1.72 -2.63
C ARG A 82 13.21 -1.30 -3.94
N HIS A 83 13.81 -0.33 -4.62
CA HIS A 83 13.40 0.09 -5.96
C HIS A 83 14.16 -0.75 -6.97
N LEU A 84 13.47 -1.64 -7.66
CA LEU A 84 14.11 -2.66 -8.51
C LEU A 84 14.14 -2.26 -9.98
N LYS A 85 13.15 -1.50 -10.44
CA LYS A 85 13.03 -1.04 -11.83
C LYS A 85 12.43 0.35 -11.88
N PRO A 86 12.83 1.17 -12.90
CA PRO A 86 12.18 2.47 -13.12
C PRO A 86 10.67 2.29 -13.37
N ILE A 87 9.90 3.24 -12.86
CA ILE A 87 8.46 3.30 -13.09
C ILE A 87 8.21 4.54 -13.95
N LEU A 88 7.54 4.37 -15.08
CA LEU A 88 7.33 5.43 -16.05
C LEU A 88 6.01 6.15 -15.83
N VAL A 89 5.97 7.42 -16.20
CA VAL A 89 4.70 8.16 -16.27
C VAL A 89 3.76 7.42 -17.24
N GLY A 90 2.52 7.21 -16.83
CA GLY A 90 1.55 6.44 -17.60
C GLY A 90 1.47 4.97 -17.21
N ASP A 91 2.44 4.44 -16.47
CA ASP A 91 2.40 3.06 -16.02
C ASP A 91 1.22 2.84 -15.07
N THR A 92 0.58 1.67 -15.22
CA THR A 92 -0.38 1.18 -14.25
C THR A 92 0.35 0.31 -13.23
N LEU A 93 0.23 0.67 -11.96
CA LEU A 93 0.87 -0.06 -10.87
C LEU A 93 -0.16 -0.85 -10.07
N ILE A 94 0.23 -2.04 -9.67
CA ILE A 94 -0.52 -2.87 -8.72
C ILE A 94 0.34 -3.04 -7.48
N ALA A 95 -0.16 -2.62 -6.32
CA ALA A 95 0.48 -2.90 -5.04
C ALA A 95 -0.29 -4.00 -4.32
N GLU A 96 0.43 -5.00 -3.86
CA GLU A 96 -0.15 -6.11 -3.11
C GLU A 96 0.58 -6.25 -1.78
N ALA A 97 -0.17 -6.20 -0.68
CA ALA A 97 0.35 -6.31 0.67
C ALA A 97 -0.25 -7.52 1.38
N LYS A 98 0.59 -8.26 2.09
CA LYS A 98 0.18 -9.45 2.84
C LYS A 98 0.80 -9.41 4.24
N VAL A 99 -0.02 -9.60 5.26
CA VAL A 99 0.46 -9.79 6.63
C VAL A 99 1.13 -11.16 6.69
N THR A 100 2.39 -11.18 7.13
CA THR A 100 3.18 -12.41 7.25
C THR A 100 3.27 -12.90 8.68
N ASN A 101 3.09 -12.01 9.64
CA ASN A 101 3.05 -12.37 11.06
C ASN A 101 2.17 -11.38 11.82
N LEU A 102 1.32 -11.90 12.69
CA LEU A 102 0.42 -11.11 13.52
C LEU A 102 0.55 -11.57 14.96
N SER A 103 0.97 -10.68 15.84
CA SER A 103 1.04 -10.92 17.27
C SER A 103 0.19 -9.90 18.02
N HIS A 104 0.18 -9.95 19.35
CA HIS A 104 -0.63 -9.03 20.14
C HIS A 104 -0.28 -7.57 19.86
N LYS A 105 1.02 -7.23 19.76
CA LYS A 105 1.48 -5.85 19.59
C LYS A 105 2.14 -5.56 18.27
N ILE A 106 2.56 -6.58 17.51
CA ILE A 106 3.34 -6.42 16.29
C ILE A 106 2.63 -7.06 15.12
N VAL A 107 2.67 -6.37 13.98
CA VAL A 107 2.25 -6.91 12.70
C VAL A 107 3.39 -6.76 11.71
N SER A 108 3.71 -7.84 10.99
CA SER A 108 4.70 -7.82 9.92
C SER A 108 3.99 -7.95 8.58
N VAL A 109 4.38 -7.14 7.62
CA VAL A 109 3.72 -7.08 6.31
C VAL A 109 4.77 -7.04 5.21
N ASP A 110 4.59 -7.87 4.19
CA ASP A 110 5.36 -7.81 2.95
C ASP A 110 4.49 -7.20 1.86
N ALA A 111 5.09 -6.38 1.00
CA ALA A 111 4.38 -5.79 -0.13
C ALA A 111 5.25 -5.82 -1.38
N SER A 112 4.60 -5.93 -2.53
CA SER A 112 5.25 -5.84 -3.83
C SER A 112 4.45 -4.91 -4.73
N ILE A 113 5.16 -4.20 -5.60
CA ILE A 113 4.55 -3.36 -6.63
C ILE A 113 4.90 -3.95 -7.99
N PHE A 114 3.88 -4.17 -8.81
CA PHE A 114 4.00 -4.71 -10.17
C PHE A 114 3.67 -3.63 -11.19
N ASN A 115 4.38 -3.61 -12.30
CA ASN A 115 4.03 -2.76 -13.44
C ASN A 115 2.98 -3.43 -14.33
N GLY A 116 2.61 -2.76 -15.44
CA GLY A 116 1.61 -3.27 -16.39
C GLY A 116 2.01 -4.57 -17.08
N ASP A 117 3.31 -4.90 -17.11
CA ASP A 117 3.83 -6.15 -17.67
C ASP A 117 3.88 -7.27 -16.61
N GLY A 118 3.41 -7.01 -15.40
CA GLY A 118 3.43 -7.98 -14.32
C GLY A 118 4.78 -8.18 -13.66
N LYS A 119 5.75 -7.30 -13.91
CA LYS A 119 7.08 -7.37 -13.32
C LYS A 119 7.12 -6.63 -11.99
N VAL A 120 7.85 -7.17 -11.01
CA VAL A 120 8.06 -6.52 -9.72
C VAL A 120 8.99 -5.32 -9.92
N VAL A 121 8.51 -4.12 -9.63
CA VAL A 121 9.28 -2.88 -9.76
C VAL A 121 9.77 -2.36 -8.42
N ALA A 122 9.15 -2.77 -7.34
CA ALA A 122 9.58 -2.48 -5.97
C ALA A 122 9.04 -3.53 -5.02
N ASP A 123 9.76 -3.76 -3.93
CA ASP A 123 9.25 -4.58 -2.83
C ASP A 123 9.54 -3.90 -1.48
N LEU A 124 8.72 -4.21 -0.50
CA LEU A 124 8.76 -3.59 0.82
C LEU A 124 8.57 -4.64 1.92
N GLN A 125 9.21 -4.34 3.05
CA GLN A 125 8.93 -5.05 4.30
C GLN A 125 8.61 -4.01 5.36
N ALA A 126 7.53 -4.22 6.10
CA ALA A 126 7.08 -3.31 7.12
C ALA A 126 6.81 -4.02 8.43
N THR A 127 7.07 -3.30 9.52
CA THR A 127 6.70 -3.70 10.86
C THR A 127 5.79 -2.62 11.42
N GLY A 128 4.64 -3.00 11.95
CA GLY A 128 3.70 -2.09 12.56
C GLY A 128 3.44 -2.43 14.02
N TYR A 129 3.02 -1.42 14.76
CA TYR A 129 2.58 -1.53 16.14
C TYR A 129 1.05 -1.57 16.17
N ARG A 130 0.50 -2.57 16.87
CA ARG A 130 -0.93 -2.72 17.03
C ARG A 130 -1.37 -2.08 18.34
N LYS A 131 -2.18 -1.03 18.21
CA LYS A 131 -2.74 -0.33 19.36
C LYS A 131 -3.92 -1.13 19.92
N SER A 132 -4.36 -0.77 21.12
CA SER A 132 -5.52 -1.42 21.73
C SER A 132 -6.86 -0.95 21.14
N GLU A 133 -6.88 0.25 20.56
CA GLU A 133 -8.09 0.81 19.95
C GLU A 133 -8.56 -0.02 18.77
N GLN A 134 -9.87 -0.16 18.63
CA GLN A 134 -10.51 -0.88 17.53
C GLN A 134 -11.19 0.09 16.55
N TRP A 135 -11.25 -0.37 15.33
CA TRP A 135 -11.99 0.35 14.28
C TRP A 135 -13.49 0.28 14.47
#